data_8c53b22bd405fb951469aed351a42a9a
#
_entry.id   8c53b22bd405fb951469aed351a42a9a
#
_cell.length_a   1.000
_cell.length_b   1.000
_cell.length_c   1.000
_cell.angle_alpha   90.00
_cell.angle_beta   90.00
_cell.angle_gamma   90.00
#
_symmetry.space_group_name_H-M   'P 1'
#
loop_
_entity.id
_entity.type
_entity.pdbx_description
1 polymer ?
#
loop_
_entity_poly.entity_id
_entity_poly.type
_entity_poly.pdbx_seq_one_letter_code
_entity_poly.pdbx_strand_id
1 'polypeptide(L)'
;MLIDPTTSYDQSKITYLLELREKIILHLAASFPPEKILMSLSKVGIIDIDENKKEVIFGASNDFMLTQAKKFFNKALKDAVQNCYNPQYGVNYMIYNGFSDEKNHLLIDLKSFLNIQSPQKEKKSDSHVSSPLNPSIKNELNQYFGILFLPEYRFNTFVAGATNQMAFAAAKAVATAPWTAYNPLFLYGNVGLGKTHLMQAVGNEIMQNFPDKVVIYLPATKLIEEIVTALRSNKMDAFHKKMATIDVLLIDDVQFLAGKDRTQEVLHDIFNDFHMRKKQIILSSDRPPKELSQIEPRLKSRFWLGLVVDIKAPDFETRIAILQEKLQVKGMQIEFEYLSLIAQYVTSNVRELEWALNLLLTRQQLSGQEISHQDVLDTLTTLGFAVDPSTPNVENLLKQNKKSTKNFDTLVEIVAEYYNIAIADLKSDSRKKEITTARQLLMYIAKQHFNWTLEKIGDYFGGKDHATAIYAIKNITKKLKLDAQIQHDYRVFEDRIS
;
A
#
# COMPACT_ATOMS: atom_id res chain seq x y z
N MET A 1 -15.59 6.44 -19.50
CA MET A 1 -16.59 5.52 -20.09
C MET A 1 -16.02 4.12 -19.89
N LEU A 2 -16.61 3.32 -19.03
CA LEU A 2 -16.19 1.94 -18.77
C LEU A 2 -16.71 1.08 -19.92
N ILE A 3 -15.84 0.35 -20.59
CA ILE A 3 -16.28 -0.69 -21.54
C ILE A 3 -16.77 -1.85 -20.69
N ASP A 4 -18.00 -2.30 -20.94
CA ASP A 4 -18.65 -3.41 -20.26
C ASP A 4 -17.80 -4.68 -20.44
N PRO A 5 -17.39 -5.38 -19.37
CA PRO A 5 -16.57 -6.59 -19.46
C PRO A 5 -17.29 -7.79 -20.09
N THR A 6 -18.58 -7.66 -20.43
CA THR A 6 -19.40 -8.72 -21.05
C THR A 6 -19.32 -8.73 -22.58
N THR A 7 -18.57 -7.83 -23.22
CA THR A 7 -18.38 -7.87 -24.67
C THR A 7 -17.51 -9.09 -25.03
N SER A 8 -18.14 -10.16 -25.50
CA SER A 8 -17.44 -11.32 -26.06
C SER A 8 -16.70 -10.87 -27.33
N TYR A 9 -15.39 -10.68 -27.23
CA TYR A 9 -14.57 -10.43 -28.41
C TYR A 9 -14.57 -11.70 -29.26
N ASP A 10 -14.80 -11.52 -30.57
CA ASP A 10 -14.60 -12.59 -31.57
C ASP A 10 -13.11 -13.02 -31.52
N GLN A 11 -12.86 -14.33 -31.56
CA GLN A 11 -11.52 -14.92 -31.50
C GLN A 11 -10.56 -14.32 -32.53
N SER A 12 -11.08 -13.93 -33.69
CA SER A 12 -10.32 -13.25 -34.75
C SER A 12 -9.83 -11.87 -34.34
N LYS A 13 -10.65 -11.10 -33.61
CA LYS A 13 -10.29 -9.77 -33.10
C LYS A 13 -9.24 -9.86 -31.98
N ILE A 14 -9.35 -10.84 -31.10
CA ILE A 14 -8.34 -11.10 -30.06
C ILE A 14 -6.99 -11.39 -30.69
N THR A 15 -6.93 -12.31 -31.64
CA THR A 15 -5.69 -12.67 -32.34
C THR A 15 -5.05 -11.46 -33.00
N TYR A 16 -5.84 -10.64 -33.66
CA TYR A 16 -5.37 -9.42 -34.34
C TYR A 16 -4.78 -8.39 -33.34
N LEU A 17 -5.44 -8.15 -32.22
CA LEU A 17 -4.93 -7.23 -31.18
C LEU A 17 -3.62 -7.73 -30.53
N LEU A 18 -3.47 -9.04 -30.37
CA LEU A 18 -2.25 -9.67 -29.90
C LEU A 18 -1.10 -9.50 -30.90
N GLU A 19 -1.33 -9.78 -32.18
CA GLU A 19 -0.33 -9.60 -33.25
C GLU A 19 0.12 -8.12 -33.34
N LEU A 20 -0.80 -7.19 -33.23
CA LEU A 20 -0.47 -5.77 -33.20
C LEU A 20 0.37 -5.40 -31.99
N ARG A 21 0.02 -5.94 -30.82
CA ARG A 21 0.80 -5.73 -29.60
C ARG A 21 2.22 -6.28 -29.73
N GLU A 22 2.39 -7.46 -30.30
CA GLU A 22 3.70 -8.06 -30.57
C GLU A 22 4.58 -7.15 -31.44
N LYS A 23 4.03 -6.64 -32.55
CA LYS A 23 4.74 -5.71 -33.43
C LYS A 23 5.17 -4.44 -32.72
N ILE A 24 4.30 -3.87 -31.88
CA ILE A 24 4.61 -2.67 -31.10
C ILE A 24 5.71 -2.96 -30.07
N ILE A 25 5.67 -4.09 -29.36
CA ILE A 25 6.70 -4.48 -28.40
C ILE A 25 8.04 -4.71 -29.08
N LEU A 26 8.08 -5.36 -30.25
CA LEU A 26 9.30 -5.53 -31.03
C LEU A 26 9.90 -4.19 -31.47
N HIS A 27 9.05 -3.26 -31.90
CA HIS A 27 9.49 -1.92 -32.26
C HIS A 27 10.12 -1.16 -31.06
N LEU A 28 9.50 -1.29 -29.88
CA LEU A 28 10.03 -0.71 -28.65
C LEU A 28 11.35 -1.36 -28.21
N ALA A 29 11.49 -2.68 -28.41
CA ALA A 29 12.70 -3.43 -28.06
C ALA A 29 13.94 -2.99 -28.86
N ALA A 30 13.76 -2.38 -30.02
CA ALA A 30 14.85 -1.78 -30.77
C ALA A 30 15.43 -0.50 -30.11
N SER A 31 14.66 0.17 -29.24
CA SER A 31 15.03 1.46 -28.64
C SER A 31 15.14 1.43 -27.12
N PHE A 32 14.62 0.42 -26.45
CA PHE A 32 14.60 0.30 -24.99
C PHE A 32 15.08 -1.08 -24.52
N PRO A 33 15.80 -1.13 -23.37
CA PRO A 33 16.18 -2.40 -22.77
C PRO A 33 14.95 -3.27 -22.46
N PRO A 34 15.02 -4.59 -22.70
CA PRO A 34 13.91 -5.52 -22.47
C PRO A 34 13.34 -5.46 -21.04
N GLU A 35 14.20 -5.28 -20.04
CA GLU A 35 13.79 -5.18 -18.64
C GLU A 35 12.88 -3.97 -18.38
N LYS A 36 13.16 -2.84 -19.04
CA LYS A 36 12.36 -1.61 -18.91
C LYS A 36 10.97 -1.79 -19.55
N ILE A 37 10.90 -2.46 -20.69
CA ILE A 37 9.64 -2.81 -21.34
C ILE A 37 8.83 -3.75 -20.45
N LEU A 38 9.48 -4.78 -19.92
CA LEU A 38 8.86 -5.75 -19.02
C LEU A 38 8.27 -5.08 -17.76
N MET A 39 9.03 -4.21 -17.10
CA MET A 39 8.57 -3.51 -15.90
C MET A 39 7.34 -2.64 -16.14
N SER A 40 7.25 -1.98 -17.29
CA SER A 40 6.22 -0.95 -17.53
C SER A 40 5.04 -1.45 -18.37
N LEU A 41 5.22 -2.47 -19.21
CA LEU A 41 4.23 -2.89 -20.20
C LEU A 41 3.77 -4.36 -20.06
N SER A 42 4.31 -5.14 -19.10
CA SER A 42 3.93 -6.56 -18.93
C SER A 42 2.43 -6.76 -18.68
N LYS A 43 1.81 -5.85 -17.95
CA LYS A 43 0.37 -5.88 -17.61
C LYS A 43 -0.44 -4.79 -18.33
N VAL A 44 0.08 -4.29 -19.43
CA VAL A 44 -0.61 -3.34 -20.32
C VAL A 44 -0.85 -4.02 -21.65
N GLY A 45 -2.10 -4.14 -22.07
CA GLY A 45 -2.51 -4.76 -23.32
C GLY A 45 -3.22 -3.78 -24.25
N ILE A 46 -3.32 -4.11 -25.53
CA ILE A 46 -4.22 -3.40 -26.45
C ILE A 46 -5.60 -4.01 -26.27
N ILE A 47 -6.57 -3.19 -25.88
CA ILE A 47 -7.95 -3.64 -25.62
C ILE A 47 -8.89 -3.34 -26.76
N ASP A 48 -8.67 -2.28 -27.52
CA ASP A 48 -9.50 -1.94 -28.68
C ASP A 48 -8.81 -0.94 -29.60
N ILE A 49 -9.42 -0.72 -30.79
CA ILE A 49 -9.05 0.30 -31.77
C ILE A 49 -10.30 1.11 -32.09
N ASP A 50 -10.27 2.41 -31.77
CA ASP A 50 -11.35 3.35 -32.07
C ASP A 50 -11.13 3.94 -33.49
N GLU A 51 -11.81 3.40 -34.45
CA GLU A 51 -11.74 3.83 -35.88
C GLU A 51 -12.24 5.27 -36.08
N ASN A 52 -13.21 5.70 -35.27
CA ASN A 52 -13.79 7.04 -35.39
C ASN A 52 -12.83 8.12 -34.87
N LYS A 53 -12.15 7.83 -33.76
CA LYS A 53 -11.18 8.75 -33.16
C LYS A 53 -9.77 8.54 -33.66
N LYS A 54 -9.54 7.48 -34.43
CA LYS A 54 -8.22 7.04 -34.89
C LYS A 54 -7.25 6.84 -33.70
N GLU A 55 -7.66 6.06 -32.73
CA GLU A 55 -6.89 5.79 -31.53
C GLU A 55 -6.77 4.29 -31.24
N VAL A 56 -5.56 3.83 -30.91
CA VAL A 56 -5.32 2.51 -30.32
C VAL A 56 -5.44 2.64 -28.81
N ILE A 57 -6.32 1.84 -28.20
CA ILE A 57 -6.65 1.93 -26.78
C ILE A 57 -5.85 0.89 -26.02
N PHE A 58 -4.96 1.37 -25.12
CA PHE A 58 -4.20 0.55 -24.20
C PHE A 58 -4.92 0.45 -22.86
N GLY A 59 -5.04 -0.76 -22.34
CA GLY A 59 -5.68 -1.03 -21.04
C GLY A 59 -4.73 -1.64 -20.03
N ALA A 60 -5.01 -1.39 -18.76
CA ALA A 60 -4.42 -2.09 -17.62
C ALA A 60 -5.45 -2.20 -16.48
N SER A 61 -5.22 -3.13 -15.56
CA SER A 61 -6.13 -3.40 -14.44
C SER A 61 -6.21 -2.27 -13.39
N ASN A 62 -5.26 -1.33 -13.38
CA ASN A 62 -5.27 -0.21 -12.46
C ASN A 62 -4.58 1.03 -13.05
N ASP A 63 -4.87 2.20 -12.47
CA ASP A 63 -4.37 3.49 -12.91
C ASP A 63 -2.84 3.64 -12.74
N PHE A 64 -2.25 2.97 -11.76
CA PHE A 64 -0.82 3.01 -11.54
C PHE A 64 -0.04 2.48 -12.76
N MET A 65 -0.46 1.34 -13.33
CA MET A 65 0.18 0.75 -14.51
C MET A 65 0.02 1.63 -15.74
N LEU A 66 -1.17 2.23 -15.94
CA LEU A 66 -1.38 3.18 -17.02
C LEU A 66 -0.53 4.44 -16.87
N THR A 67 -0.41 4.95 -15.65
CA THR A 67 0.44 6.11 -15.34
C THR A 67 1.91 5.82 -15.61
N GLN A 68 2.41 4.62 -15.27
CA GLN A 68 3.77 4.19 -15.60
C GLN A 68 3.98 4.10 -17.11
N ALA A 69 3.07 3.45 -17.84
CA ALA A 69 3.13 3.36 -19.29
C ALA A 69 3.11 4.75 -19.95
N LYS A 70 2.22 5.64 -19.53
CA LYS A 70 2.16 7.03 -19.99
C LYS A 70 3.46 7.79 -19.70
N LYS A 71 3.97 7.71 -18.47
CA LYS A 71 5.15 8.46 -18.06
C LYS A 71 6.42 8.08 -18.82
N PHE A 72 6.63 6.79 -19.06
CA PHE A 72 7.88 6.28 -19.60
C PHE A 72 7.83 5.94 -21.09
N PHE A 73 6.63 5.62 -21.63
CA PHE A 73 6.49 5.10 -22.99
C PHE A 73 5.51 5.86 -23.88
N ASN A 74 4.82 6.91 -23.41
CA ASN A 74 3.77 7.57 -24.18
C ASN A 74 4.20 7.99 -25.60
N LYS A 75 5.36 8.67 -25.70
CA LYS A 75 5.91 9.08 -27.01
C LYS A 75 6.30 7.88 -27.85
N ALA A 76 7.01 6.93 -27.24
CA ALA A 76 7.48 5.73 -27.94
C ALA A 76 6.33 4.80 -28.37
N LEU A 77 5.27 4.66 -27.58
CA LEU A 77 4.05 3.93 -27.95
C LEU A 77 3.32 4.61 -29.09
N LYS A 78 3.24 5.95 -29.09
CA LYS A 78 2.66 6.70 -30.21
C LYS A 78 3.45 6.49 -31.48
N ASP A 79 4.76 6.62 -31.43
CA ASP A 79 5.65 6.38 -32.58
C ASP A 79 5.54 4.92 -33.05
N ALA A 80 5.47 3.96 -32.14
CA ALA A 80 5.31 2.54 -32.49
C ALA A 80 3.94 2.24 -33.13
N VAL A 81 2.84 2.82 -32.63
CA VAL A 81 1.50 2.69 -33.25
C VAL A 81 1.51 3.28 -34.64
N GLN A 82 2.12 4.43 -34.87
CA GLN A 82 2.19 5.07 -36.16
C GLN A 82 3.02 4.28 -37.20
N ASN A 83 4.09 3.63 -36.72
CA ASN A 83 4.96 2.82 -37.60
C ASN A 83 4.45 1.39 -37.82
N CYS A 84 3.83 0.76 -36.82
CA CYS A 84 3.43 -0.63 -36.87
C CYS A 84 1.97 -0.85 -37.31
N TYR A 85 1.11 0.18 -37.15
CA TYR A 85 -0.30 0.09 -37.49
C TYR A 85 -0.69 1.09 -38.56
N ASN A 86 -0.79 2.39 -38.22
CA ASN A 86 -1.20 3.42 -39.17
C ASN A 86 -0.71 4.81 -38.72
N PRO A 87 -0.07 5.61 -39.62
CA PRO A 87 0.47 6.94 -39.27
C PRO A 87 -0.55 7.95 -38.76
N GLN A 88 -1.85 7.75 -39.01
CA GLN A 88 -2.90 8.66 -38.58
C GLN A 88 -3.44 8.36 -37.18
N TYR A 89 -3.00 7.25 -36.54
CA TYR A 89 -3.53 6.81 -35.26
C TYR A 89 -2.71 7.33 -34.05
N GLY A 90 -3.45 7.71 -33.03
CA GLY A 90 -2.90 8.07 -31.73
C GLY A 90 -2.98 6.93 -30.71
N VAL A 91 -2.62 7.25 -29.46
CA VAL A 91 -2.67 6.32 -28.33
C VAL A 91 -3.61 6.87 -27.28
N ASN A 92 -4.53 6.04 -26.81
CA ASN A 92 -5.39 6.33 -25.68
C ASN A 92 -5.22 5.27 -24.58
N TYR A 93 -5.62 5.57 -23.34
CA TYR A 93 -5.41 4.72 -22.18
C TYR A 93 -6.68 4.61 -21.34
N MET A 94 -7.04 3.39 -20.95
CA MET A 94 -8.26 3.11 -20.21
C MET A 94 -8.02 2.05 -19.14
N ILE A 95 -8.69 2.16 -18.00
CA ILE A 95 -8.73 1.09 -16.99
C ILE A 95 -9.61 -0.03 -17.54
N TYR A 96 -9.10 -1.27 -17.52
CA TYR A 96 -9.78 -2.44 -18.02
C TYR A 96 -9.70 -3.58 -16.99
N ASN A 97 -10.82 -3.85 -16.31
CA ASN A 97 -10.89 -4.84 -15.25
C ASN A 97 -10.78 -6.30 -15.73
N GLY A 98 -10.96 -6.56 -17.04
CA GLY A 98 -10.80 -7.89 -17.62
C GLY A 98 -9.39 -8.48 -17.52
N PHE A 99 -8.37 -7.69 -17.13
CA PHE A 99 -7.00 -8.19 -16.89
C PHE A 99 -6.79 -8.80 -15.50
N SER A 100 -7.81 -8.90 -14.66
CA SER A 100 -7.75 -9.52 -13.34
C SER A 100 -7.87 -11.06 -13.38
N ASP A 101 -8.37 -11.65 -14.47
CA ASP A 101 -8.48 -13.09 -14.64
C ASP A 101 -7.18 -13.69 -15.19
N GLU A 102 -6.70 -14.78 -14.56
CA GLU A 102 -5.49 -15.53 -14.97
C GLU A 102 -5.59 -16.13 -16.40
N LYS A 103 -6.77 -16.11 -17.01
CA LYS A 103 -7.06 -16.59 -18.38
C LYS A 103 -7.17 -15.47 -19.42
N ASN A 104 -6.60 -14.30 -19.16
CA ASN A 104 -6.79 -13.18 -20.08
C ASN A 104 -5.95 -13.31 -21.36
N HIS A 105 -6.63 -13.63 -22.45
CA HIS A 105 -6.05 -13.86 -23.77
C HIS A 105 -5.49 -12.59 -24.44
N LEU A 106 -5.64 -11.39 -23.86
CA LEU A 106 -5.12 -10.13 -24.41
C LEU A 106 -3.74 -9.72 -23.87
N LEU A 107 -3.14 -10.52 -22.98
CA LEU A 107 -1.79 -10.29 -22.47
C LEU A 107 -0.83 -11.36 -23.00
N ILE A 108 0.27 -10.91 -23.62
CA ILE A 108 1.38 -11.77 -24.06
C ILE A 108 2.35 -11.94 -22.89
N ASP A 109 2.92 -13.13 -22.71
CA ASP A 109 4.07 -13.32 -21.83
C ASP A 109 5.30 -12.65 -22.44
N LEU A 110 5.54 -11.41 -22.07
CA LEU A 110 6.68 -10.62 -22.56
C LEU A 110 8.04 -11.21 -22.18
N LYS A 111 8.14 -12.06 -21.17
CA LYS A 111 9.42 -12.68 -20.76
C LYS A 111 9.87 -13.68 -21.82
N SER A 112 8.98 -14.55 -22.23
CA SER A 112 9.27 -15.53 -23.28
C SER A 112 9.36 -14.87 -24.65
N PHE A 113 8.52 -13.87 -24.93
CA PHE A 113 8.46 -13.18 -26.21
C PHE A 113 9.73 -12.35 -26.51
N LEU A 114 10.28 -11.65 -25.55
CA LEU A 114 11.51 -10.85 -25.72
C LEU A 114 12.79 -11.69 -25.61
N ASN A 115 12.70 -13.03 -25.58
CA ASN A 115 13.85 -13.92 -25.38
C ASN A 115 14.76 -13.48 -24.23
N ILE A 116 14.17 -12.96 -23.17
CA ILE A 116 14.91 -12.65 -21.95
C ILE A 116 15.25 -13.99 -21.31
N GLN A 117 16.26 -14.65 -21.90
CA GLN A 117 16.93 -15.74 -21.23
C GLN A 117 17.53 -15.16 -19.96
N SER A 118 17.30 -15.80 -18.83
CA SER A 118 18.09 -15.58 -17.64
C SER A 118 19.56 -15.57 -18.07
N PRO A 119 20.38 -14.57 -17.68
CA PRO A 119 21.72 -14.40 -18.24
C PRO A 119 22.48 -15.72 -18.16
N GLN A 120 22.70 -16.36 -19.30
CA GLN A 120 23.65 -17.44 -19.42
C GLN A 120 25.00 -16.85 -19.13
N LYS A 121 25.59 -17.20 -17.98
CA LYS A 121 26.95 -16.90 -17.64
C LYS A 121 27.85 -17.36 -18.79
N GLU A 122 28.49 -16.43 -19.47
CA GLU A 122 29.70 -16.74 -20.23
C GLU A 122 30.65 -17.48 -19.28
N LYS A 123 31.01 -18.71 -19.65
CA LYS A 123 32.00 -19.49 -18.99
C LYS A 123 33.37 -18.84 -19.11
N LYS A 124 33.74 -18.02 -18.13
CA LYS A 124 35.14 -17.88 -17.74
C LYS A 124 35.37 -18.89 -16.63
N SER A 125 36.22 -19.83 -16.94
CA SER A 125 36.74 -20.86 -16.05
C SER A 125 37.32 -20.25 -14.80
N ASP A 126 36.61 -20.38 -13.67
CA ASP A 126 37.19 -20.53 -12.35
C ASP A 126 36.24 -21.34 -11.50
N SER A 127 36.73 -22.46 -11.08
CA SER A 127 36.09 -23.55 -10.36
C SER A 127 35.62 -23.13 -8.97
N HIS A 128 34.30 -22.86 -8.81
CA HIS A 128 33.56 -23.22 -7.60
C HIS A 128 32.13 -23.59 -7.99
N VAL A 129 31.89 -24.87 -8.01
CA VAL A 129 30.63 -25.57 -8.30
C VAL A 129 29.59 -25.17 -7.26
N SER A 130 28.53 -24.41 -7.66
CA SER A 130 27.23 -24.46 -7.01
C SER A 130 26.25 -25.14 -7.96
N SER A 131 26.08 -26.44 -7.81
CA SER A 131 24.98 -27.19 -8.42
C SER A 131 23.63 -26.59 -8.02
N PRO A 132 22.57 -26.65 -8.87
CA PRO A 132 21.22 -26.26 -8.47
C PRO A 132 20.84 -27.06 -7.22
N LEU A 133 20.54 -26.37 -6.13
CA LEU A 133 20.20 -26.99 -4.85
C LEU A 133 18.97 -27.88 -5.06
N ASN A 134 19.12 -29.13 -4.76
CA ASN A 134 18.12 -30.19 -4.83
C ASN A 134 16.86 -29.72 -4.05
N PRO A 135 15.62 -29.80 -4.60
CA PRO A 135 14.39 -29.47 -3.89
C PRO A 135 14.26 -30.06 -2.48
N SER A 136 14.94 -31.20 -2.23
CA SER A 136 15.03 -31.82 -0.92
C SER A 136 15.71 -30.93 0.13
N ILE A 137 16.76 -30.18 -0.21
CA ILE A 137 17.48 -29.31 0.74
C ILE A 137 16.58 -28.15 1.22
N LYS A 138 15.80 -27.57 0.30
CA LYS A 138 14.84 -26.49 0.63
C LYS A 138 13.76 -26.99 1.59
N ASN A 139 13.23 -28.18 1.33
CA ASN A 139 12.24 -28.81 2.20
C ASN A 139 12.86 -29.23 3.56
N GLU A 140 14.07 -29.73 3.60
CA GLU A 140 14.79 -30.05 4.85
C GLU A 140 15.02 -28.80 5.70
N LEU A 141 15.41 -27.69 5.11
CA LEU A 141 15.61 -26.42 5.84
C LEU A 141 14.30 -25.86 6.38
N ASN A 142 13.24 -25.87 5.58
CA ASN A 142 11.90 -25.44 6.02
C ASN A 142 11.38 -26.35 7.14
N GLN A 143 11.60 -27.64 7.05
CA GLN A 143 11.25 -28.61 8.09
C GLN A 143 12.12 -28.44 9.35
N TYR A 144 13.41 -28.14 9.18
CA TYR A 144 14.32 -27.92 10.30
C TYR A 144 13.97 -26.66 11.09
N PHE A 145 13.76 -25.53 10.42
CA PHE A 145 13.41 -24.26 11.08
C PHE A 145 11.92 -24.19 11.45
N GLY A 146 11.07 -24.99 10.83
CA GLY A 146 9.65 -25.16 11.20
C GLY A 146 8.76 -23.94 11.00
N ILE A 147 9.21 -22.94 10.22
CA ILE A 147 8.46 -21.69 10.04
C ILE A 147 8.19 -21.46 8.57
N LEU A 148 6.91 -21.32 8.23
CA LEU A 148 6.44 -21.10 6.88
C LEU A 148 6.12 -19.61 6.65
N PHE A 149 6.32 -19.17 5.41
CA PHE A 149 5.79 -17.89 4.97
C PHE A 149 4.27 -17.98 4.86
N LEU A 150 3.59 -16.96 5.37
CA LEU A 150 2.15 -16.85 5.27
C LEU A 150 1.77 -16.30 3.88
N PRO A 151 0.92 -16.99 3.11
CA PRO A 151 0.57 -16.60 1.74
C PRO A 151 -0.13 -15.25 1.64
N GLU A 152 -0.82 -14.84 2.71
CA GLU A 152 -1.53 -13.57 2.81
C GLU A 152 -0.61 -12.37 2.99
N TYR A 153 0.64 -12.54 3.42
CA TYR A 153 1.60 -11.46 3.57
C TYR A 153 2.29 -11.15 2.25
N ARG A 154 1.68 -10.27 1.48
CA ARG A 154 2.15 -9.84 0.15
C ARG A 154 2.17 -8.33 0.05
N PHE A 155 2.89 -7.80 -0.94
CA PHE A 155 2.92 -6.36 -1.20
C PHE A 155 1.57 -5.79 -1.65
N ASN A 156 0.74 -6.58 -2.34
CA ASN A 156 -0.58 -6.15 -2.77
C ASN A 156 -1.62 -6.08 -1.65
N THR A 157 -1.41 -6.81 -0.55
CA THR A 157 -2.25 -6.77 0.66
C THR A 157 -1.68 -5.83 1.73
N PHE A 158 -0.54 -5.20 1.48
CA PHE A 158 0.04 -4.20 2.36
C PHE A 158 -0.38 -2.80 1.92
N VAL A 159 -1.08 -2.09 2.77
CA VAL A 159 -1.53 -0.72 2.47
C VAL A 159 -0.39 0.25 2.71
N ALA A 160 0.13 0.83 1.63
CA ALA A 160 1.16 1.86 1.70
C ALA A 160 0.53 3.25 1.82
N GLY A 161 0.86 3.98 2.89
CA GLY A 161 0.46 5.36 3.15
C GLY A 161 1.68 6.26 3.38
N ALA A 162 1.46 7.54 3.62
CA ALA A 162 2.54 8.51 3.79
C ALA A 162 3.54 8.13 4.91
N THR A 163 3.06 7.48 5.97
CA THR A 163 3.83 7.15 7.16
C THR A 163 4.71 5.89 7.03
N ASN A 164 4.44 5.02 6.03
CA ASN A 164 5.17 3.76 5.79
C ASN A 164 5.71 3.63 4.36
N GLN A 165 5.51 4.64 3.50
CA GLN A 165 5.89 4.62 2.08
C GLN A 165 7.37 4.32 1.85
N MET A 166 8.24 4.87 2.69
CA MET A 166 9.68 4.65 2.57
C MET A 166 10.05 3.19 2.87
N ALA A 167 9.45 2.60 3.92
CA ALA A 167 9.67 1.20 4.27
C ALA A 167 9.14 0.26 3.18
N PHE A 168 7.96 0.56 2.64
CA PHE A 168 7.38 -0.18 1.51
C PHE A 168 8.28 -0.12 0.26
N ALA A 169 8.75 1.06 -0.11
CA ALA A 169 9.62 1.25 -1.27
C ALA A 169 10.96 0.52 -1.10
N ALA A 170 11.58 0.61 0.09
CA ALA A 170 12.83 -0.09 0.42
C ALA A 170 12.66 -1.61 0.36
N ALA A 171 11.58 -2.14 0.95
CA ALA A 171 11.24 -3.55 0.93
C ALA A 171 11.02 -4.06 -0.52
N LYS A 172 10.30 -3.27 -1.34
CA LYS A 172 10.06 -3.60 -2.75
C LYS A 172 11.35 -3.60 -3.56
N ALA A 173 12.26 -2.65 -3.31
CA ALA A 173 13.57 -2.60 -3.96
C ALA A 173 14.40 -3.85 -3.63
N VAL A 174 14.43 -4.28 -2.34
CA VAL A 174 15.12 -5.51 -1.92
C VAL A 174 14.48 -6.74 -2.54
N ALA A 175 13.15 -6.82 -2.61
CA ALA A 175 12.47 -7.94 -3.24
C ALA A 175 12.76 -8.07 -4.74
N THR A 176 12.94 -6.95 -5.43
CA THR A 176 13.22 -6.90 -6.88
C THR A 176 14.69 -7.18 -7.19
N ALA A 177 15.60 -6.66 -6.36
CA ALA A 177 17.05 -6.78 -6.56
C ALA A 177 17.73 -7.16 -5.22
N PRO A 178 17.49 -8.38 -4.70
CA PRO A 178 18.11 -8.82 -3.47
C PRO A 178 19.64 -8.76 -3.58
N TRP A 179 20.32 -8.56 -2.43
CA TRP A 179 21.77 -8.43 -2.24
C TRP A 179 22.45 -7.22 -2.93
N THR A 180 21.74 -6.50 -3.79
CA THR A 180 22.29 -5.33 -4.50
C THR A 180 21.71 -3.98 -4.06
N ALA A 181 20.45 -3.95 -3.61
CA ALA A 181 19.76 -2.72 -3.23
C ALA A 181 20.21 -2.23 -1.83
N TYR A 182 19.76 -2.91 -0.80
CA TYR A 182 20.05 -2.54 0.60
C TYR A 182 20.33 -3.81 1.41
N ASN A 183 21.53 -3.91 2.02
CA ASN A 183 21.92 -5.10 2.79
C ASN A 183 22.79 -4.77 4.01
N PRO A 184 22.29 -4.98 5.24
CA PRO A 184 20.95 -5.46 5.56
C PRO A 184 19.85 -4.39 5.30
N LEU A 185 18.60 -4.83 5.17
CA LEU A 185 17.43 -3.98 5.33
C LEU A 185 16.94 -4.13 6.78
N PHE A 186 16.90 -3.03 7.52
CA PHE A 186 16.46 -3.01 8.91
C PHE A 186 15.16 -2.21 9.04
N LEU A 187 14.06 -2.91 9.34
CA LEU A 187 12.73 -2.32 9.53
C LEU A 187 12.47 -2.17 11.03
N TYR A 188 12.15 -0.96 11.48
CA TYR A 188 11.80 -0.76 12.89
C TYR A 188 10.51 0.04 13.06
N GLY A 189 9.91 -0.07 14.25
CA GLY A 189 8.68 0.65 14.61
C GLY A 189 7.92 -0.10 15.68
N ASN A 190 6.94 0.54 16.30
CA ASN A 190 6.16 -0.03 17.38
C ASN A 190 5.49 -1.37 17.01
N VAL A 191 5.02 -2.08 18.02
CA VAL A 191 4.32 -3.36 17.82
C VAL A 191 3.03 -3.14 17.01
N GLY A 192 2.72 -4.08 16.10
CA GLY A 192 1.47 -4.06 15.35
C GLY A 192 1.41 -3.09 14.16
N LEU A 193 2.56 -2.55 13.69
CA LEU A 193 2.62 -1.62 12.54
C LEU A 193 2.87 -2.30 11.18
N GLY A 194 2.91 -3.63 11.12
CA GLY A 194 3.07 -4.37 9.86
C GLY A 194 4.51 -4.72 9.49
N LYS A 195 5.50 -4.65 10.41
CA LYS A 195 6.90 -5.06 10.17
C LYS A 195 7.00 -6.49 9.63
N THR A 196 6.40 -7.45 10.33
CA THR A 196 6.36 -8.87 9.95
C THR A 196 5.68 -9.07 8.61
N HIS A 197 4.56 -8.37 8.34
CA HIS A 197 3.88 -8.41 7.05
C HIS A 197 4.82 -7.98 5.93
N LEU A 198 5.43 -6.80 6.05
CA LEU A 198 6.32 -6.26 5.03
C LEU A 198 7.54 -7.14 4.81
N MET A 199 8.14 -7.65 5.88
CA MET A 199 9.26 -8.59 5.82
C MET A 199 8.88 -9.88 5.10
N GLN A 200 7.77 -10.52 5.45
CA GLN A 200 7.32 -11.73 4.78
C GLN A 200 6.87 -11.47 3.33
N ALA A 201 6.32 -10.29 3.03
CA ALA A 201 6.03 -9.89 1.65
C ALA A 201 7.30 -9.87 0.78
N VAL A 202 8.43 -9.38 1.32
CA VAL A 202 9.73 -9.47 0.63
C VAL A 202 10.11 -10.92 0.37
N GLY A 203 10.03 -11.78 1.38
CA GLY A 203 10.37 -13.21 1.23
C GLY A 203 9.50 -13.92 0.21
N ASN A 204 8.18 -13.71 0.26
CA ASN A 204 7.24 -14.28 -0.71
C ASN A 204 7.52 -13.82 -2.15
N GLU A 205 7.80 -12.53 -2.36
CA GLU A 205 8.15 -11.98 -3.68
C GLU A 205 9.49 -12.53 -4.19
N ILE A 206 10.51 -12.66 -3.32
CA ILE A 206 11.81 -13.24 -3.71
C ILE A 206 11.65 -14.71 -4.10
N MET A 207 10.90 -15.51 -3.33
CA MET A 207 10.65 -16.91 -3.67
C MET A 207 9.90 -17.06 -5.00
N GLN A 208 9.02 -16.14 -5.34
CA GLN A 208 8.30 -16.14 -6.60
C GLN A 208 9.22 -15.74 -7.78
N ASN A 209 10.05 -14.71 -7.60
CA ASN A 209 10.90 -14.17 -8.66
C ASN A 209 12.21 -14.96 -8.83
N PHE A 210 12.69 -15.62 -7.77
CA PHE A 210 13.96 -16.36 -7.73
C PHE A 210 13.73 -17.75 -7.11
N PRO A 211 13.04 -18.67 -7.80
CA PRO A 211 12.63 -19.97 -7.24
C PRO A 211 13.81 -20.87 -6.82
N ASP A 212 15.00 -20.65 -7.40
CA ASP A 212 16.21 -21.39 -7.05
C ASP A 212 16.87 -20.90 -5.75
N LYS A 213 16.41 -19.79 -5.19
CA LYS A 213 16.99 -19.21 -3.98
C LYS A 213 16.38 -19.81 -2.71
N VAL A 214 17.22 -20.00 -1.71
CA VAL A 214 16.82 -20.44 -0.38
C VAL A 214 16.52 -19.22 0.48
N VAL A 215 15.24 -19.01 0.77
CA VAL A 215 14.74 -17.90 1.57
C VAL A 215 14.20 -18.45 2.88
N ILE A 216 14.76 -18.01 4.01
CA ILE A 216 14.35 -18.45 5.34
C ILE A 216 13.90 -17.26 6.18
N TYR A 217 12.73 -17.40 6.81
CA TYR A 217 12.20 -16.48 7.80
C TYR A 217 12.30 -17.10 9.18
N LEU A 218 12.85 -16.36 10.15
CA LEU A 218 13.04 -16.81 11.53
C LEU A 218 12.70 -15.67 12.52
N PRO A 219 11.83 -15.88 13.50
CA PRO A 219 11.83 -15.06 14.70
C PRO A 219 13.19 -15.17 15.43
N ALA A 220 13.69 -14.08 16.00
CA ALA A 220 14.95 -14.09 16.74
C ALA A 220 14.95 -15.12 17.89
N THR A 221 13.81 -15.35 18.52
CA THR A 221 13.63 -16.38 19.56
C THR A 221 13.93 -17.79 19.04
N LYS A 222 13.47 -18.11 17.81
CA LYS A 222 13.76 -19.42 17.19
C LYS A 222 15.23 -19.56 16.81
N LEU A 223 15.83 -18.49 16.29
CA LEU A 223 17.27 -18.46 16.01
C LEU A 223 18.10 -18.71 17.28
N ILE A 224 17.73 -18.07 18.40
CA ILE A 224 18.37 -18.30 19.71
C ILE A 224 18.26 -19.77 20.10
N GLU A 225 17.08 -20.36 20.02
CA GLU A 225 16.83 -21.77 20.35
C GLU A 225 17.73 -22.72 19.54
N GLU A 226 17.82 -22.50 18.23
CA GLU A 226 18.63 -23.31 17.32
C GLU A 226 20.14 -23.20 17.66
N ILE A 227 20.64 -21.99 17.90
CA ILE A 227 22.03 -21.74 18.28
C ILE A 227 22.36 -22.42 19.64
N VAL A 228 21.49 -22.23 20.64
CA VAL A 228 21.69 -22.85 21.97
C VAL A 228 21.67 -24.38 21.86
N THR A 229 20.79 -24.94 21.05
CA THR A 229 20.69 -26.37 20.83
C THR A 229 21.95 -26.90 20.13
N ALA A 230 22.45 -26.19 19.11
CA ALA A 230 23.68 -26.52 18.42
C ALA A 230 24.92 -26.48 19.35
N LEU A 231 25.00 -25.46 20.21
CA LEU A 231 26.05 -25.32 21.22
C LEU A 231 26.05 -26.50 22.24
N ARG A 232 24.86 -26.80 22.79
CA ARG A 232 24.71 -27.88 23.78
C ARG A 232 24.98 -29.24 23.24
N SER A 233 24.65 -29.49 21.95
CA SER A 233 24.86 -30.78 21.28
C SER A 233 26.20 -30.89 20.56
N ASN A 234 27.07 -29.87 20.67
CA ASN A 234 28.37 -29.80 19.96
C ASN A 234 28.23 -29.93 18.42
N LYS A 235 27.16 -29.36 17.85
CA LYS A 235 26.81 -29.43 16.42
C LYS A 235 26.91 -28.08 15.71
N MET A 236 27.75 -27.14 16.17
CA MET A 236 27.90 -25.83 15.59
C MET A 236 28.34 -25.88 14.12
N ASP A 237 29.23 -26.78 13.76
CA ASP A 237 29.67 -26.97 12.36
C ASP A 237 28.50 -27.34 11.43
N ALA A 238 27.59 -28.19 11.91
CA ALA A 238 26.40 -28.58 11.14
C ALA A 238 25.42 -27.37 11.02
N PHE A 239 25.28 -26.55 12.08
CA PHE A 239 24.51 -25.34 12.06
C PHE A 239 25.08 -24.33 11.06
N HIS A 240 26.39 -24.04 11.09
CA HIS A 240 27.05 -23.16 10.14
C HIS A 240 26.92 -23.64 8.69
N LYS A 241 27.06 -24.94 8.44
CA LYS A 241 26.83 -25.52 7.11
C LYS A 241 25.40 -25.28 6.61
N LYS A 242 24.37 -25.40 7.47
CA LYS A 242 22.98 -25.10 7.14
C LYS A 242 22.80 -23.60 6.85
N MET A 243 23.30 -22.71 7.70
CA MET A 243 23.25 -21.27 7.47
C MET A 243 23.93 -20.88 6.16
N ALA A 244 25.03 -21.55 5.81
CA ALA A 244 25.75 -21.31 4.56
C ALA A 244 24.97 -21.69 3.29
N THR A 245 23.89 -22.46 3.37
CA THR A 245 23.02 -22.78 2.22
C THR A 245 21.93 -21.75 1.98
N ILE A 246 21.63 -20.90 2.96
CA ILE A 246 20.60 -19.87 2.87
C ILE A 246 21.10 -18.71 2.00
N ASP A 247 20.29 -18.22 1.06
CA ASP A 247 20.59 -17.06 0.22
C ASP A 247 19.99 -15.77 0.79
N VAL A 248 18.82 -15.85 1.42
CA VAL A 248 18.10 -14.72 2.03
C VAL A 248 17.64 -15.10 3.43
N LEU A 249 18.09 -14.37 4.43
CA LEU A 249 17.76 -14.59 5.83
C LEU A 249 16.95 -13.42 6.37
N LEU A 250 15.73 -13.71 6.81
CA LEU A 250 14.85 -12.74 7.46
C LEU A 250 14.78 -13.07 8.94
N ILE A 251 15.18 -12.11 9.81
CA ILE A 251 15.16 -12.30 11.27
C ILE A 251 14.20 -11.27 11.85
N ASP A 252 13.10 -11.75 12.41
CA ASP A 252 12.07 -10.90 13.01
C ASP A 252 12.32 -10.69 14.50
N ASP A 253 12.03 -9.47 14.96
CA ASP A 253 12.10 -9.08 16.38
C ASP A 253 13.49 -9.27 17.01
N VAL A 254 14.54 -8.69 16.39
CA VAL A 254 15.95 -8.83 16.85
C VAL A 254 16.21 -8.23 18.25
N GLN A 255 15.29 -7.45 18.83
CA GLN A 255 15.39 -6.96 20.21
C GLN A 255 15.47 -8.12 21.24
N PHE A 256 14.95 -9.31 20.91
CA PHE A 256 15.04 -10.48 21.77
C PHE A 256 16.45 -11.08 21.89
N LEU A 257 17.41 -10.63 21.06
CA LEU A 257 18.83 -10.97 21.20
C LEU A 257 19.49 -10.26 22.38
N ALA A 258 18.84 -9.27 23.00
CA ALA A 258 19.39 -8.52 24.13
C ALA A 258 19.81 -9.46 25.28
N GLY A 259 21.05 -9.30 25.79
CA GLY A 259 21.61 -10.13 26.85
C GLY A 259 21.90 -11.58 26.47
N LYS A 260 21.95 -11.93 25.17
CA LYS A 260 22.26 -13.26 24.66
C LYS A 260 23.65 -13.28 24.00
N ASP A 261 24.70 -12.98 24.76
CA ASP A 261 26.05 -12.71 24.25
C ASP A 261 26.57 -13.77 23.30
N ARG A 262 26.45 -15.05 23.66
CA ARG A 262 26.89 -16.17 22.78
C ARG A 262 26.12 -16.22 21.48
N THR A 263 24.83 -15.93 21.49
CA THR A 263 24.01 -15.87 20.28
C THR A 263 24.38 -14.68 19.42
N GLN A 264 24.70 -13.54 20.05
CA GLN A 264 25.14 -12.34 19.33
C GLN A 264 26.50 -12.56 18.65
N GLU A 265 27.44 -13.29 19.28
CA GLU A 265 28.71 -13.70 18.66
C GLU A 265 28.46 -14.53 17.39
N VAL A 266 27.65 -15.59 17.50
CA VAL A 266 27.32 -16.46 16.34
C VAL A 266 26.61 -15.69 15.26
N LEU A 267 25.68 -14.80 15.59
CA LEU A 267 24.97 -13.97 14.62
C LEU A 267 25.93 -12.99 13.92
N HIS A 268 26.89 -12.44 14.63
CA HIS A 268 27.92 -11.59 14.05
C HIS A 268 28.75 -12.35 12.97
N ASP A 269 29.10 -13.63 13.22
CA ASP A 269 29.80 -14.46 12.28
C ASP A 269 28.94 -14.81 11.06
N ILE A 270 27.64 -15.07 11.26
CA ILE A 270 26.67 -15.24 10.18
C ILE A 270 26.60 -13.99 9.31
N PHE A 271 26.54 -12.78 9.92
CA PHE A 271 26.57 -11.53 9.17
C PHE A 271 27.79 -11.39 8.29
N ASN A 272 28.98 -11.73 8.83
CA ASN A 272 30.22 -11.66 8.08
C ASN A 272 30.22 -12.63 6.87
N ASP A 273 29.78 -13.89 7.09
CA ASP A 273 29.66 -14.88 6.01
C ASP A 273 28.67 -14.44 4.91
N PHE A 274 27.50 -13.94 5.32
CA PHE A 274 26.48 -13.44 4.38
C PHE A 274 26.99 -12.23 3.58
N HIS A 275 27.66 -11.32 4.23
CA HIS A 275 28.27 -10.15 3.56
C HIS A 275 29.32 -10.54 2.54
N MET A 276 30.25 -11.44 2.93
CA MET A 276 31.32 -11.94 2.04
C MET A 276 30.76 -12.70 0.84
N ARG A 277 29.68 -13.44 1.01
CA ARG A 277 29.04 -14.22 -0.04
C ARG A 277 27.96 -13.46 -0.80
N LYS A 278 27.79 -12.15 -0.54
CA LYS A 278 26.74 -11.31 -1.14
C LYS A 278 25.33 -11.89 -0.97
N LYS A 279 25.01 -12.38 0.22
CA LYS A 279 23.68 -12.90 0.59
C LYS A 279 22.88 -11.84 1.31
N GLN A 280 21.55 -11.88 1.19
CA GLN A 280 20.66 -10.85 1.74
C GLN A 280 20.30 -11.13 3.19
N ILE A 281 20.34 -10.09 4.01
CA ILE A 281 19.78 -10.09 5.37
C ILE A 281 18.70 -9.03 5.46
N ILE A 282 17.57 -9.37 6.11
CA ILE A 282 16.49 -8.46 6.43
C ILE A 282 16.17 -8.66 7.92
N LEU A 283 16.03 -7.55 8.63
CA LEU A 283 15.82 -7.51 10.07
C LEU A 283 14.60 -6.70 10.44
N SER A 284 13.90 -7.09 11.49
CA SER A 284 12.92 -6.23 12.12
C SER A 284 13.21 -6.00 13.61
N SER A 285 12.71 -4.87 14.15
CA SER A 285 12.81 -4.54 15.56
C SER A 285 11.67 -3.61 16.01
N ASP A 286 11.42 -3.57 17.31
CA ASP A 286 10.50 -2.60 17.93
C ASP A 286 11.10 -1.18 18.00
N ARG A 287 12.44 -1.04 17.88
CA ARG A 287 13.19 0.21 18.01
C ARG A 287 14.42 0.24 17.11
N PRO A 288 15.01 1.44 16.84
CA PRO A 288 16.20 1.54 15.99
C PRO A 288 17.42 0.90 16.63
N PRO A 289 18.45 0.50 15.85
CA PRO A 289 19.64 -0.19 16.37
C PRO A 289 20.37 0.57 17.49
N LYS A 290 20.34 1.90 17.52
CA LYS A 290 20.96 2.71 18.57
C LYS A 290 20.35 2.49 19.95
N GLU A 291 19.05 2.26 19.99
CA GLU A 291 18.26 2.09 21.21
C GLU A 291 18.19 0.65 21.72
N LEU A 292 18.74 -0.30 20.97
CA LEU A 292 18.82 -1.69 21.41
C LEU A 292 19.81 -1.82 22.56
N SER A 293 19.30 -1.86 23.80
CA SER A 293 20.11 -2.12 24.98
C SER A 293 20.63 -3.57 24.97
N GLN A 294 21.78 -3.82 25.61
CA GLN A 294 22.39 -5.16 25.75
C GLN A 294 22.63 -5.89 24.41
N ILE A 295 22.77 -5.15 23.32
CA ILE A 295 23.29 -5.64 22.03
C ILE A 295 24.70 -5.10 21.85
N GLU A 296 25.64 -5.97 21.49
CA GLU A 296 27.04 -5.60 21.30
C GLU A 296 27.25 -4.52 20.24
N PRO A 297 28.18 -3.57 20.46
CA PRO A 297 28.42 -2.47 19.53
C PRO A 297 28.77 -2.94 18.10
N ARG A 298 29.52 -4.06 17.97
CA ARG A 298 29.90 -4.63 16.68
C ARG A 298 28.67 -5.14 15.90
N LEU A 299 27.67 -5.73 16.57
CA LEU A 299 26.44 -6.18 15.93
C LEU A 299 25.54 -5.00 15.56
N LYS A 300 25.43 -3.99 16.43
CA LYS A 300 24.73 -2.72 16.10
C LYS A 300 25.33 -2.07 14.84
N SER A 301 26.65 -2.05 14.72
CA SER A 301 27.33 -1.51 13.54
C SER A 301 26.94 -2.28 12.27
N ARG A 302 26.77 -3.60 12.34
CA ARG A 302 26.27 -4.42 11.21
C ARG A 302 24.84 -4.07 10.83
N PHE A 303 23.97 -3.83 11.81
CA PHE A 303 22.58 -3.41 11.56
C PHE A 303 22.52 -2.06 10.82
N TRP A 304 23.48 -1.16 11.07
CA TRP A 304 23.59 0.14 10.39
C TRP A 304 24.28 0.10 9.02
N LEU A 305 24.88 -1.00 8.64
CA LEU A 305 25.66 -1.07 7.40
C LEU A 305 24.82 -0.82 6.14
N GLY A 306 23.56 -1.23 6.17
CA GLY A 306 22.61 -1.07 5.06
C GLY A 306 21.64 0.06 5.26
N LEU A 307 20.35 -0.19 5.00
CA LEU A 307 19.28 0.80 5.13
C LEU A 307 18.44 0.51 6.38
N VAL A 308 18.32 1.51 7.24
CA VAL A 308 17.47 1.46 8.44
C VAL A 308 16.27 2.37 8.21
N VAL A 309 15.05 1.81 8.26
CA VAL A 309 13.80 2.50 7.94
C VAL A 309 12.77 2.31 9.03
N ASP A 310 12.09 3.39 9.40
CA ASP A 310 10.99 3.38 10.36
C ASP A 310 9.62 3.07 9.70
N ILE A 311 8.78 2.41 10.46
CA ILE A 311 7.36 2.23 10.16
C ILE A 311 6.58 2.91 11.27
N LYS A 312 5.92 4.02 10.94
CA LYS A 312 5.11 4.80 11.89
C LYS A 312 3.66 4.35 11.90
N ALA A 313 2.93 4.79 12.94
CA ALA A 313 1.49 4.57 12.99
C ALA A 313 0.81 5.17 11.75
N PRO A 314 -0.16 4.46 11.15
CA PRO A 314 -0.86 4.91 9.96
C PRO A 314 -1.69 6.16 10.27
N ASP A 315 -1.75 7.09 9.32
CA ASP A 315 -2.69 8.21 9.35
C ASP A 315 -4.14 7.73 9.18
N PHE A 316 -5.09 8.63 9.33
CA PHE A 316 -6.52 8.29 9.29
C PHE A 316 -6.92 7.62 7.97
N GLU A 317 -6.49 8.16 6.85
CA GLU A 317 -6.78 7.66 5.51
C GLU A 317 -6.19 6.26 5.30
N THR A 318 -4.95 6.06 5.76
CA THR A 318 -4.30 4.74 5.70
C THR A 318 -5.03 3.73 6.59
N ARG A 319 -5.53 4.12 7.78
CA ARG A 319 -6.33 3.24 8.63
C ARG A 319 -7.64 2.80 7.97
N ILE A 320 -8.35 3.73 7.32
CA ILE A 320 -9.55 3.42 6.52
C ILE A 320 -9.21 2.42 5.41
N ALA A 321 -8.15 2.69 4.65
CA ALA A 321 -7.74 1.82 3.55
C ALA A 321 -7.35 0.42 4.04
N ILE A 322 -6.71 0.30 5.22
CA ILE A 322 -6.40 -1.00 5.85
C ILE A 322 -7.69 -1.75 6.20
N LEU A 323 -8.66 -1.09 6.81
CA LEU A 323 -9.94 -1.72 7.14
C LEU A 323 -10.69 -2.20 5.90
N GLN A 324 -10.71 -1.39 4.84
CA GLN A 324 -11.32 -1.74 3.55
C GLN A 324 -10.64 -2.93 2.88
N GLU A 325 -9.30 -2.95 2.84
CA GLU A 325 -8.52 -4.08 2.31
C GLU A 325 -8.83 -5.38 3.07
N LYS A 326 -8.90 -5.32 4.41
CA LYS A 326 -9.24 -6.48 5.24
C LYS A 326 -10.65 -6.99 5.01
N LEU A 327 -11.62 -6.11 4.77
CA LEU A 327 -12.99 -6.47 4.39
C LEU A 327 -13.03 -7.12 3.02
N GLN A 328 -12.32 -6.56 2.04
CA GLN A 328 -12.27 -7.10 0.69
C GLN A 328 -11.72 -8.53 0.67
N VAL A 329 -10.63 -8.79 1.40
CA VAL A 329 -10.07 -10.15 1.55
C VAL A 329 -11.07 -11.14 2.16
N LYS A 330 -11.95 -10.67 3.07
CA LYS A 330 -12.99 -11.49 3.71
C LYS A 330 -14.28 -11.59 2.90
N GLY A 331 -14.42 -10.86 1.79
CA GLY A 331 -15.64 -10.77 1.00
C GLY A 331 -16.83 -10.17 1.75
N MET A 332 -16.57 -9.32 2.75
CA MET A 332 -17.58 -8.69 3.60
C MET A 332 -17.61 -7.18 3.38
N GLN A 333 -18.75 -6.56 3.72
CA GLN A 333 -18.93 -5.12 3.62
C GLN A 333 -19.42 -4.57 4.95
N ILE A 334 -18.88 -3.41 5.33
CA ILE A 334 -19.32 -2.60 6.47
C ILE A 334 -19.46 -1.17 5.95
N GLU A 335 -20.46 -0.46 6.41
CA GLU A 335 -20.68 0.95 6.02
C GLU A 335 -19.45 1.80 6.34
N PHE A 336 -19.13 2.70 5.42
CA PHE A 336 -17.94 3.57 5.51
C PHE A 336 -17.90 4.35 6.82
N GLU A 337 -19.04 4.73 7.35
CA GLU A 337 -19.19 5.48 8.60
C GLU A 337 -18.69 4.69 9.82
N TYR A 338 -19.01 3.41 9.89
CA TYR A 338 -18.53 2.56 10.97
C TYR A 338 -17.02 2.32 10.86
N LEU A 339 -16.49 2.19 9.63
CA LEU A 339 -15.05 2.12 9.41
C LEU A 339 -14.36 3.43 9.83
N SER A 340 -14.99 4.57 9.53
CA SER A 340 -14.46 5.90 9.91
C SER A 340 -14.42 6.05 11.43
N LEU A 341 -15.47 5.60 12.13
CA LEU A 341 -15.53 5.64 13.58
C LEU A 341 -14.42 4.78 14.21
N ILE A 342 -14.24 3.54 13.72
CA ILE A 342 -13.15 2.68 14.18
C ILE A 342 -11.79 3.35 13.91
N ALA A 343 -11.58 3.85 12.70
CA ALA A 343 -10.32 4.49 12.32
C ALA A 343 -10.04 5.77 13.12
N GLN A 344 -11.06 6.49 13.58
CA GLN A 344 -10.92 7.67 14.43
C GLN A 344 -10.42 7.34 15.83
N TYR A 345 -10.99 6.31 16.46
CA TYR A 345 -10.67 5.94 17.82
C TYR A 345 -9.44 5.05 17.94
N VAL A 346 -9.29 4.08 17.04
CA VAL A 346 -8.17 3.13 17.06
C VAL A 346 -6.96 3.71 16.31
N THR A 347 -6.15 4.47 17.02
CA THR A 347 -4.99 5.20 16.44
C THR A 347 -3.64 4.55 16.75
N SER A 348 -3.60 3.59 17.65
CA SER A 348 -2.37 3.02 18.20
C SER A 348 -1.60 2.14 17.22
N ASN A 349 -2.27 1.16 16.62
CA ASN A 349 -1.64 0.17 15.75
C ASN A 349 -2.65 -0.61 14.88
N VAL A 350 -2.13 -1.29 13.85
CA VAL A 350 -2.94 -2.04 12.88
C VAL A 350 -3.55 -3.31 13.50
N ARG A 351 -2.91 -3.93 14.50
CA ARG A 351 -3.47 -5.12 15.16
C ARG A 351 -4.76 -4.81 15.89
N GLU A 352 -4.84 -3.66 16.55
CA GLU A 352 -6.06 -3.22 17.23
C GLU A 352 -7.16 -2.88 16.23
N LEU A 353 -6.82 -2.27 15.07
CA LEU A 353 -7.77 -2.07 13.98
C LEU A 353 -8.34 -3.40 13.46
N GLU A 354 -7.48 -4.39 13.21
CA GLU A 354 -7.90 -5.72 12.78
C GLU A 354 -8.74 -6.42 13.86
N TRP A 355 -8.41 -6.24 15.13
CA TRP A 355 -9.17 -6.83 16.23
C TRP A 355 -10.57 -6.20 16.34
N ALA A 356 -10.68 -4.87 16.26
CA ALA A 356 -11.97 -4.17 16.22
C ALA A 356 -12.84 -4.68 15.08
N LEU A 357 -12.27 -4.77 13.88
CA LEU A 357 -12.98 -5.29 12.71
C LEU A 357 -13.44 -6.73 12.89
N ASN A 358 -12.56 -7.61 13.37
CA ASN A 358 -12.88 -9.02 13.58
C ASN A 358 -13.99 -9.21 14.63
N LEU A 359 -13.98 -8.42 15.70
CA LEU A 359 -15.00 -8.48 16.74
C LEU A 359 -16.37 -8.08 16.19
N LEU A 360 -16.44 -7.02 15.38
CA LEU A 360 -17.68 -6.61 14.71
C LEU A 360 -18.21 -7.66 13.74
N LEU A 361 -17.33 -8.21 12.90
CA LEU A 361 -17.71 -9.25 11.95
C LEU A 361 -18.19 -10.52 12.66
N THR A 362 -17.57 -10.88 13.79
CA THR A 362 -17.99 -12.02 14.60
C THR A 362 -19.38 -11.78 15.21
N ARG A 363 -19.66 -10.57 15.72
CA ARG A 363 -20.99 -10.21 16.23
C ARG A 363 -22.04 -10.32 15.12
N GLN A 364 -21.80 -9.78 13.94
CA GLN A 364 -22.68 -9.86 12.79
C GLN A 364 -22.99 -11.32 12.40
N GLN A 365 -21.95 -12.17 12.35
CA GLN A 365 -22.12 -13.59 12.04
C GLN A 365 -22.94 -14.36 13.09
N LEU A 366 -22.75 -14.04 14.37
CA LEU A 366 -23.47 -14.70 15.48
C LEU A 366 -24.92 -14.23 15.62
N SER A 367 -25.18 -12.94 15.41
CA SER A 367 -26.53 -12.36 15.54
C SER A 367 -27.36 -12.54 14.29
N GLY A 368 -26.75 -12.70 13.12
CA GLY A 368 -27.44 -12.67 11.82
C GLY A 368 -28.03 -11.30 11.47
N GLN A 369 -27.70 -10.24 12.23
CA GLN A 369 -28.18 -8.87 12.04
C GLN A 369 -27.12 -8.00 11.41
N GLU A 370 -27.53 -6.94 10.74
CA GLU A 370 -26.62 -5.91 10.25
C GLU A 370 -25.96 -5.18 11.43
N ILE A 371 -24.70 -4.75 11.23
CA ILE A 371 -23.94 -4.02 12.25
C ILE A 371 -24.65 -2.69 12.52
N SER A 372 -24.94 -2.43 13.78
CA SER A 372 -25.50 -1.16 14.25
C SER A 372 -24.41 -0.23 14.76
N HIS A 373 -24.74 1.05 14.88
CA HIS A 373 -23.86 2.04 15.53
C HIS A 373 -23.50 1.63 16.96
N GLN A 374 -24.46 1.06 17.72
CA GLN A 374 -24.24 0.59 19.10
C GLN A 374 -23.22 -0.54 19.14
N ASP A 375 -23.22 -1.46 18.16
CA ASP A 375 -22.23 -2.54 18.10
C ASP A 375 -20.80 -2.01 17.94
N VAL A 376 -20.64 -0.90 17.18
CA VAL A 376 -19.33 -0.24 17.02
C VAL A 376 -18.89 0.41 18.32
N LEU A 377 -19.78 1.14 19.01
CA LEU A 377 -19.48 1.77 20.30
C LEU A 377 -19.13 0.73 21.37
N ASP A 378 -19.89 -0.35 21.44
CA ASP A 378 -19.61 -1.46 22.38
C ASP A 378 -18.29 -2.15 22.06
N THR A 379 -17.95 -2.27 20.79
CA THR A 379 -16.67 -2.83 20.35
C THR A 379 -15.52 -1.94 20.78
N LEU A 380 -15.60 -0.63 20.53
CA LEU A 380 -14.58 0.34 20.94
C LEU A 380 -14.42 0.40 22.46
N THR A 381 -15.53 0.34 23.20
CA THR A 381 -15.53 0.27 24.66
C THR A 381 -14.87 -1.01 25.17
N THR A 382 -15.16 -2.15 24.53
CA THR A 382 -14.52 -3.45 24.86
C THR A 382 -13.01 -3.41 24.64
N LEU A 383 -12.54 -2.64 23.66
CA LEU A 383 -11.13 -2.40 23.36
C LEU A 383 -10.48 -1.39 24.34
N GLY A 384 -11.26 -0.81 25.26
CA GLY A 384 -10.77 0.16 26.26
C GLY A 384 -10.69 1.60 25.75
N PHE A 385 -11.28 1.90 24.61
CA PHE A 385 -11.37 3.29 24.15
C PHE A 385 -12.52 3.99 24.87
N ALA A 386 -12.24 5.17 25.42
CA ALA A 386 -13.27 6.03 26.01
C ALA A 386 -14.09 6.65 24.88
N VAL A 387 -15.21 6.03 24.57
CA VAL A 387 -16.16 6.55 23.57
C VAL A 387 -17.18 7.41 24.30
N ASP A 388 -17.38 8.64 23.85
CA ASP A 388 -18.42 9.51 24.36
C ASP A 388 -19.78 8.95 23.90
N PRO A 389 -20.68 8.53 24.81
CA PRO A 389 -22.02 8.04 24.44
C PRO A 389 -22.87 9.09 23.70
N SER A 390 -22.49 10.37 23.81
CA SER A 390 -23.11 11.48 23.09
C SER A 390 -22.56 11.68 21.69
N THR A 391 -21.62 10.82 21.23
CA THR A 391 -21.17 10.81 19.84
C THR A 391 -22.42 10.63 18.98
N PRO A 392 -22.78 11.61 18.14
CA PRO A 392 -24.04 11.61 17.43
C PRO A 392 -24.18 10.28 16.66
N ASN A 393 -25.32 9.63 16.82
CA ASN A 393 -25.64 8.48 16.00
C ASN A 393 -25.71 8.94 14.55
N VAL A 394 -24.65 8.66 13.80
CA VAL A 394 -24.49 9.06 12.40
C VAL A 394 -25.69 8.59 11.57
N GLU A 395 -26.31 7.43 11.93
CA GLU A 395 -27.57 6.99 11.34
C GLU A 395 -28.72 7.98 11.51
N ASN A 396 -28.82 8.65 12.66
CA ASN A 396 -29.86 9.66 12.87
C ASN A 396 -29.59 10.95 12.10
N LEU A 397 -28.32 11.32 11.93
CA LEU A 397 -27.91 12.42 11.06
C LEU A 397 -28.18 12.09 9.58
N LEU A 398 -27.99 10.82 9.16
CA LEU A 398 -28.22 10.39 7.79
C LEU A 398 -29.69 10.15 7.47
N LYS A 399 -30.47 9.57 8.39
CA LYS A 399 -31.92 9.38 8.21
C LYS A 399 -32.69 10.70 8.17
N GLN A 400 -32.21 11.70 8.88
CA GLN A 400 -32.73 13.07 8.76
C GLN A 400 -32.30 13.74 7.45
N ASN A 401 -31.21 13.33 6.82
CA ASN A 401 -30.56 14.00 5.68
C ASN A 401 -30.69 13.29 4.32
N LYS A 402 -31.55 12.28 4.16
CA LYS A 402 -31.95 11.79 2.81
C LYS A 402 -32.82 12.79 2.03
N LYS A 403 -33.08 13.97 2.60
CA LYS A 403 -33.56 15.13 1.82
C LYS A 403 -32.33 15.90 1.34
N SER A 404 -32.08 15.92 0.04
CA SER A 404 -31.11 16.80 -0.59
C SER A 404 -31.30 18.20 -0.01
N THR A 405 -30.27 18.77 0.63
CA THR A 405 -30.36 20.09 1.27
C THR A 405 -30.31 21.17 0.19
N LYS A 406 -31.46 21.45 -0.39
CA LYS A 406 -31.65 22.65 -1.23
C LYS A 406 -31.62 23.96 -0.42
N ASN A 407 -31.47 23.87 0.91
CA ASN A 407 -31.49 25.05 1.80
C ASN A 407 -30.11 25.21 2.48
N PHE A 408 -29.48 26.38 2.31
CA PHE A 408 -28.21 26.74 2.89
C PHE A 408 -28.22 26.76 4.43
N ASP A 409 -29.35 27.11 5.06
CA ASP A 409 -29.48 27.15 6.52
C ASP A 409 -29.32 25.75 7.13
N THR A 410 -29.87 24.73 6.49
CA THR A 410 -29.67 23.34 6.93
C THR A 410 -28.21 22.89 6.81
N LEU A 411 -27.50 23.35 5.78
CA LEU A 411 -26.07 23.09 5.66
C LEU A 411 -25.27 23.78 6.78
N VAL A 412 -25.67 24.99 7.16
CA VAL A 412 -25.04 25.73 8.28
C VAL A 412 -25.22 24.97 9.60
N GLU A 413 -26.41 24.41 9.85
CA GLU A 413 -26.67 23.56 11.02
C GLU A 413 -25.76 22.33 11.03
N ILE A 414 -25.64 21.62 9.91
CA ILE A 414 -24.78 20.45 9.77
C ILE A 414 -23.30 20.80 10.02
N VAL A 415 -22.81 21.90 9.46
CA VAL A 415 -21.42 22.34 9.63
C VAL A 415 -21.16 22.79 11.07
N ALA A 416 -22.11 23.48 11.69
CA ALA A 416 -22.03 23.89 13.08
C ALA A 416 -21.90 22.68 14.02
N GLU A 417 -22.74 21.67 13.78
CA GLU A 417 -22.69 20.40 14.53
C GLU A 417 -21.39 19.63 14.28
N TYR A 418 -20.95 19.51 13.03
CA TYR A 418 -19.71 18.82 12.64
C TYR A 418 -18.48 19.39 13.36
N TYR A 419 -18.38 20.73 13.44
CA TYR A 419 -17.26 21.39 14.13
C TYR A 419 -17.52 21.61 15.64
N ASN A 420 -18.66 21.15 16.16
CA ASN A 420 -19.11 21.35 17.54
C ASN A 420 -19.06 22.84 17.98
N ILE A 421 -19.67 23.70 17.17
CA ILE A 421 -19.72 25.16 17.38
C ILE A 421 -21.16 25.67 17.31
N ALA A 422 -21.47 26.69 18.08
CA ALA A 422 -22.79 27.31 18.01
C ALA A 422 -22.97 28.10 16.69
N ILE A 423 -24.15 28.04 16.09
CA ILE A 423 -24.48 28.79 14.85
C ILE A 423 -24.23 30.30 15.04
N ALA A 424 -24.50 30.82 16.25
CA ALA A 424 -24.23 32.20 16.59
C ALA A 424 -22.74 32.59 16.46
N ASP A 425 -21.84 31.65 16.78
CA ASP A 425 -20.40 31.84 16.68
C ASP A 425 -19.93 31.95 15.22
N LEU A 426 -20.61 31.28 14.30
CA LEU A 426 -20.33 31.40 12.86
C LEU A 426 -20.61 32.83 12.35
N LYS A 427 -21.58 33.49 12.92
CA LYS A 427 -21.97 34.87 12.59
C LYS A 427 -21.22 35.93 13.42
N SER A 428 -20.46 35.51 14.44
CA SER A 428 -19.71 36.40 15.35
C SER A 428 -18.36 36.86 14.76
N ASP A 429 -17.66 37.73 15.47
CA ASP A 429 -16.29 38.16 15.16
C ASP A 429 -15.20 37.22 15.75
N SER A 430 -15.60 36.05 16.22
CA SER A 430 -14.68 35.08 16.79
C SER A 430 -13.57 34.68 15.80
N ARG A 431 -12.33 34.73 16.28
CA ARG A 431 -11.11 34.35 15.53
C ARG A 431 -10.55 32.98 15.91
N LYS A 432 -11.29 32.19 16.70
CA LYS A 432 -10.90 30.81 17.02
C LYS A 432 -10.75 30.02 15.73
N LYS A 433 -9.72 29.17 15.64
CA LYS A 433 -9.31 28.47 14.43
C LYS A 433 -10.45 27.64 13.83
N GLU A 434 -11.17 26.88 14.66
CA GLU A 434 -12.29 26.01 14.24
C GLU A 434 -13.43 26.83 13.65
N ILE A 435 -13.86 27.88 14.36
CA ILE A 435 -14.96 28.77 13.93
C ILE A 435 -14.60 29.49 12.62
N THR A 436 -13.35 29.95 12.52
CA THR A 436 -12.88 30.65 11.32
C THR A 436 -12.82 29.70 10.12
N THR A 437 -12.38 28.46 10.32
CA THR A 437 -12.31 27.44 9.25
C THR A 437 -13.70 27.06 8.77
N ALA A 438 -14.62 26.73 9.66
CA ALA A 438 -16.01 26.40 9.34
C ALA A 438 -16.71 27.57 8.62
N ARG A 439 -16.55 28.80 9.10
CA ARG A 439 -17.10 30.00 8.47
C ARG A 439 -16.56 30.21 7.05
N GLN A 440 -15.24 30.10 6.85
CA GLN A 440 -14.62 30.25 5.54
C GLN A 440 -15.05 29.15 4.56
N LEU A 441 -15.21 27.90 5.05
CA LEU A 441 -15.69 26.78 4.24
C LEU A 441 -17.15 27.01 3.79
N LEU A 442 -18.02 27.44 4.69
CA LEU A 442 -19.40 27.80 4.36
C LEU A 442 -19.48 28.94 3.36
N MET A 443 -18.67 30.00 3.50
CA MET A 443 -18.58 31.10 2.53
C MET A 443 -18.17 30.62 1.14
N TYR A 444 -17.21 29.68 1.07
CA TYR A 444 -16.78 29.06 -0.17
C TYR A 444 -17.90 28.24 -0.82
N ILE A 445 -18.58 27.39 -0.05
CA ILE A 445 -19.71 26.56 -0.52
C ILE A 445 -20.88 27.44 -0.98
N ALA A 446 -21.21 28.50 -0.23
CA ALA A 446 -22.24 29.44 -0.62
C ALA A 446 -21.98 30.04 -2.00
N LYS A 447 -20.71 30.35 -2.30
CA LYS A 447 -20.32 30.89 -3.60
C LYS A 447 -20.36 29.84 -4.72
N GLN A 448 -19.86 28.62 -4.47
CA GLN A 448 -19.70 27.58 -5.51
C GLN A 448 -21.00 26.84 -5.84
N HIS A 449 -21.79 26.48 -4.83
CA HIS A 449 -22.96 25.62 -5.00
C HIS A 449 -24.30 26.36 -4.94
N PHE A 450 -24.36 27.49 -4.22
CA PHE A 450 -25.58 28.26 -4.08
C PHE A 450 -25.59 29.57 -4.92
N ASN A 451 -24.51 29.86 -5.65
CA ASN A 451 -24.35 31.04 -6.50
C ASN A 451 -24.64 32.40 -5.79
N TRP A 452 -24.36 32.47 -4.48
CA TRP A 452 -24.58 33.70 -3.73
C TRP A 452 -23.61 34.81 -4.15
N THR A 453 -24.10 36.06 -4.12
CA THR A 453 -23.24 37.23 -4.29
C THR A 453 -22.34 37.40 -3.07
N LEU A 454 -21.21 38.07 -3.22
CA LEU A 454 -20.30 38.36 -2.11
C LEU A 454 -20.96 39.21 -1.02
N GLU A 455 -21.85 40.12 -1.40
CA GLU A 455 -22.67 40.93 -0.52
C GLU A 455 -23.58 40.06 0.35
N LYS A 456 -24.38 39.19 -0.27
CA LYS A 456 -25.25 38.24 0.43
C LYS A 456 -24.46 37.30 1.38
N ILE A 457 -23.26 36.87 1.01
CA ILE A 457 -22.38 36.07 1.87
C ILE A 457 -21.94 36.89 3.08
N GLY A 458 -21.49 38.12 2.87
CA GLY A 458 -21.07 39.01 3.95
C GLY A 458 -22.21 39.29 4.95
N ASP A 459 -23.38 39.62 4.45
CA ASP A 459 -24.57 39.92 5.27
C ASP A 459 -25.00 38.70 6.11
N TYR A 460 -25.00 37.51 5.52
CA TYR A 460 -25.39 36.27 6.21
C TYR A 460 -24.47 35.94 7.39
N PHE A 461 -23.17 36.17 7.25
CA PHE A 461 -22.17 35.88 8.29
C PHE A 461 -21.90 37.11 9.23
N GLY A 462 -22.90 37.93 9.48
CA GLY A 462 -22.83 38.98 10.47
C GLY A 462 -22.35 40.33 9.93
N GLY A 463 -22.73 40.66 8.67
CA GLY A 463 -22.42 41.96 8.06
C GLY A 463 -20.93 42.11 7.71
N LYS A 464 -20.25 41.02 7.36
CA LYS A 464 -18.85 41.07 6.92
C LYS A 464 -18.75 41.76 5.56
N ASP A 465 -17.70 42.56 5.40
CA ASP A 465 -17.45 43.29 4.14
C ASP A 465 -17.04 42.32 2.99
N HIS A 466 -17.16 42.82 1.76
CA HIS A 466 -16.79 42.07 0.55
C HIS A 466 -15.35 41.58 0.57
N ALA A 467 -14.41 42.36 1.14
CA ALA A 467 -13.01 42.00 1.21
C ALA A 467 -12.81 40.76 2.10
N THR A 468 -13.57 40.68 3.21
CA THR A 468 -13.56 39.52 4.10
C THR A 468 -14.08 38.25 3.40
N ALA A 469 -15.18 38.36 2.65
CA ALA A 469 -15.71 37.20 1.89
C ALA A 469 -14.75 36.75 0.78
N ILE A 470 -14.16 37.69 0.04
CA ILE A 470 -13.13 37.35 -0.99
C ILE A 470 -11.92 36.69 -0.38
N TYR A 471 -11.42 37.20 0.76
CA TYR A 471 -10.28 36.62 1.47
C TYR A 471 -10.58 35.19 1.95
N ALA A 472 -11.75 34.96 2.53
CA ALA A 472 -12.20 33.67 3.00
C ALA A 472 -12.23 32.64 1.86
N ILE A 473 -12.83 32.99 0.74
CA ILE A 473 -12.93 32.13 -0.46
C ILE A 473 -11.53 31.81 -1.02
N LYS A 474 -10.65 32.81 -1.17
CA LYS A 474 -9.29 32.62 -1.65
C LYS A 474 -8.48 31.72 -0.70
N ASN A 475 -8.64 31.91 0.61
CA ASN A 475 -7.94 31.15 1.63
C ASN A 475 -8.35 29.66 1.60
N ILE A 476 -9.66 29.38 1.54
CA ILE A 476 -10.16 28.01 1.40
C ILE A 476 -9.73 27.37 0.08
N THR A 477 -9.79 28.09 -1.03
CA THR A 477 -9.32 27.61 -2.34
C THR A 477 -7.84 27.18 -2.29
N LYS A 478 -7.01 27.92 -1.53
CA LYS A 478 -5.60 27.54 -1.32
C LYS A 478 -5.47 26.32 -0.40
N LYS A 479 -6.23 26.29 0.71
CA LYS A 479 -6.22 25.19 1.66
C LYS A 479 -6.74 23.89 1.06
N LEU A 480 -7.76 23.92 0.21
CA LEU A 480 -8.25 22.76 -0.55
C LEU A 480 -7.21 22.11 -1.46
N LYS A 481 -6.10 22.82 -1.76
CA LYS A 481 -4.99 22.26 -2.53
C LYS A 481 -3.87 21.67 -1.67
N LEU A 482 -3.80 22.03 -0.38
CA LEU A 482 -2.64 21.80 0.48
C LEU A 482 -2.98 21.08 1.80
N ASP A 483 -4.26 21.07 2.22
CA ASP A 483 -4.71 20.61 3.53
C ASP A 483 -5.74 19.48 3.35
N ALA A 484 -5.30 18.25 3.62
CA ALA A 484 -6.11 17.05 3.44
C ALA A 484 -7.38 17.04 4.31
N GLN A 485 -7.31 17.64 5.53
CA GLN A 485 -8.47 17.72 6.41
C GLN A 485 -9.56 18.60 5.82
N ILE A 486 -9.19 19.74 5.27
CA ILE A 486 -10.15 20.67 4.65
C ILE A 486 -10.70 20.10 3.33
N GLN A 487 -9.92 19.33 2.59
CA GLN A 487 -10.41 18.57 1.43
C GLN A 487 -11.48 17.56 1.83
N HIS A 488 -11.23 16.82 2.90
CA HIS A 488 -12.17 15.85 3.45
C HIS A 488 -13.45 16.54 3.89
N ASP A 489 -13.35 17.58 4.74
CA ASP A 489 -14.49 18.33 5.25
C ASP A 489 -15.35 18.89 4.10
N TYR A 490 -14.71 19.42 3.07
CA TYR A 490 -15.40 19.94 1.88
C TYR A 490 -16.19 18.84 1.15
N ARG A 491 -15.59 17.64 0.93
CA ARG A 491 -16.26 16.52 0.27
C ARG A 491 -17.49 16.06 1.06
N VAL A 492 -17.35 15.93 2.39
CA VAL A 492 -18.45 15.55 3.28
C VAL A 492 -19.66 16.50 3.13
N PHE A 493 -19.41 17.79 2.92
CA PHE A 493 -20.49 18.77 2.74
C PHE A 493 -20.97 18.88 1.29
N GLU A 494 -20.11 18.67 0.31
CA GLU A 494 -20.44 18.66 -1.12
C GLU A 494 -21.40 17.52 -1.46
N ASP A 495 -21.14 16.31 -0.95
CA ASP A 495 -22.01 15.14 -1.13
C ASP A 495 -23.41 15.32 -0.55
N ARG A 496 -23.58 16.28 0.35
CA ARG A 496 -24.89 16.60 0.96
C ARG A 496 -25.66 17.68 0.21
N ILE A 497 -25.02 18.41 -0.66
CA ILE A 497 -25.63 19.47 -1.49
C ILE A 497 -26.07 18.91 -2.84
N SER A 498 -25.39 17.85 -3.32
CA SER A 498 -25.68 17.14 -4.57
C SER A 498 -26.90 16.25 -4.41
#